data_3418f78b587188af8afec6f52fab0e0d
#
_entry.id   3418f78b587188af8afec6f52fab0e0d
#
_cell.length_a   1.000
_cell.length_b   1.000
_cell.length_c   1.000
_cell.angle_alpha   90.00
_cell.angle_beta   90.00
_cell.angle_gamma   90.00
#
_symmetry.space_group_name_H-M   'P 1'
#
loop_
_entity.id
_entity.type
_entity.pdbx_description
1 polymer ?
#
loop_
_entity_poly.entity_id
_entity_poly.type
_entity_poly.pdbx_seq_one_letter_code
_entity_poly.pdbx_strand_id
1 'polypeptide(L)'
;MNTAELSSMSKQVRRDIINMTANAGSGHPGGSLSAADLMTCLFFNHMHVDPKHPDDPDRDRFVLSKGHAAPCYYAVLAEMGFISRDEFKNFRQLHSILQGHPDSKKVPGVDAATGSLGQGCSIAVGMALGAKVQHKDCKVYTLLGDGECQEGQIWESFMAAAHYHLDLSLIH
;
A
#
# COMPACT_ATOMS: atom_id res chain seq x y z
N MET A 1 10.64 15.09 3.98
CA MET A 1 11.40 15.35 2.71
C MET A 1 10.84 16.62 2.04
N ASN A 2 11.67 17.41 1.35
CA ASN A 2 11.18 18.52 0.52
C ASN A 2 10.68 18.02 -0.85
N THR A 3 10.04 18.90 -1.63
CA THR A 3 9.46 18.52 -2.93
C THR A 3 10.46 17.95 -3.94
N ALA A 4 11.70 18.46 -3.96
CA ALA A 4 12.73 17.99 -4.89
C ALA A 4 13.21 16.57 -4.49
N GLU A 5 13.35 16.31 -3.21
CA GLU A 5 13.69 14.98 -2.66
C GLU A 5 12.58 13.97 -2.95
N LEU A 6 11.32 14.34 -2.71
CA LEU A 6 10.17 13.49 -3.04
C LEU A 6 10.09 13.16 -4.53
N SER A 7 10.32 14.16 -5.39
CA SER A 7 10.37 13.97 -6.85
C SER A 7 11.50 13.01 -7.26
N SER A 8 12.67 13.12 -6.63
CA SER A 8 13.79 12.20 -6.88
C SER A 8 13.48 10.78 -6.43
N MET A 9 12.88 10.64 -5.24
CA MET A 9 12.46 9.34 -4.70
C MET A 9 11.40 8.68 -5.58
N SER A 10 10.39 9.43 -6.01
CA SER A 10 9.35 8.93 -6.90
C SER A 10 9.92 8.42 -8.26
N LYS A 11 10.94 9.09 -8.79
CA LYS A 11 11.65 8.60 -9.99
C LYS A 11 12.39 7.28 -9.71
N GLN A 12 12.95 7.12 -8.51
CA GLN A 12 13.57 5.87 -8.10
C GLN A 12 12.54 4.75 -7.97
N VAL A 13 11.43 5.00 -7.28
CA VAL A 13 10.29 4.06 -7.17
C VAL A 13 9.83 3.60 -8.56
N ARG A 14 9.71 4.50 -9.54
CA ARG A 14 9.36 4.14 -10.93
C ARG A 14 10.38 3.23 -11.59
N ARG A 15 11.68 3.49 -11.40
CA ARG A 15 12.74 2.62 -11.93
C ARG A 15 12.64 1.21 -11.33
N ASP A 16 12.38 1.13 -10.03
CA ASP A 16 12.26 -0.14 -9.33
C ASP A 16 11.03 -0.94 -9.80
N ILE A 17 9.89 -0.28 -10.01
CA ILE A 17 8.70 -0.88 -10.60
C ILE A 17 9.02 -1.51 -11.97
N ILE A 18 9.66 -0.73 -12.86
CA ILE A 18 9.97 -1.19 -14.21
C ILE A 18 10.97 -2.35 -14.16
N ASN A 19 12.05 -2.21 -13.39
CA ASN A 19 13.07 -3.24 -13.27
C ASN A 19 12.49 -4.55 -12.69
N MET A 20 11.69 -4.45 -11.64
CA MET A 20 11.07 -5.60 -10.99
C MET A 20 10.12 -6.35 -11.93
N THR A 21 9.25 -5.63 -12.64
CA THR A 21 8.28 -6.21 -13.57
C THR A 21 8.95 -6.74 -14.85
N ALA A 22 9.97 -6.05 -15.37
CA ALA A 22 10.73 -6.48 -16.55
C ALA A 22 11.52 -7.75 -16.25
N ASN A 23 12.22 -7.82 -15.12
CA ASN A 23 13.00 -8.99 -14.72
C ASN A 23 12.11 -10.23 -14.51
N ALA A 24 10.93 -10.03 -13.98
CA ALA A 24 9.95 -11.12 -13.80
C ALA A 24 9.22 -11.51 -15.09
N GLY A 25 9.29 -10.70 -16.15
CA GLY A 25 8.50 -10.88 -17.37
C GLY A 25 6.98 -10.86 -17.09
N SER A 26 6.57 -10.33 -15.95
CA SER A 26 5.20 -10.41 -15.44
C SER A 26 4.93 -9.32 -14.41
N GLY A 27 3.69 -8.85 -14.34
CA GLY A 27 3.25 -7.84 -13.35
C GLY A 27 2.32 -6.81 -13.97
N HIS A 28 2.01 -5.79 -13.17
CA HIS A 28 1.08 -4.71 -13.54
C HIS A 28 1.78 -3.34 -13.45
N PRO A 29 2.61 -2.99 -14.44
CA PRO A 29 3.38 -1.74 -14.38
C PRO A 29 2.49 -0.48 -14.42
N GLY A 30 1.40 -0.49 -15.20
CA GLY A 30 0.52 0.67 -15.36
C GLY A 30 -0.08 1.15 -14.04
N GLY A 31 -0.77 0.26 -13.33
CA GLY A 31 -1.38 0.56 -12.02
C GLY A 31 -0.37 0.90 -10.93
N SER A 32 0.85 0.34 -11.04
CA SER A 32 1.97 0.65 -10.13
C SER A 32 2.57 2.03 -10.42
N LEU A 33 2.82 2.36 -11.68
CA LEU A 33 3.41 3.65 -12.07
C LEU A 33 2.47 4.83 -11.77
N SER A 34 1.15 4.64 -11.94
CA SER A 34 0.16 5.67 -11.60
C SER A 34 0.14 6.03 -10.12
N ALA A 35 0.49 5.08 -9.25
CA ALA A 35 0.52 5.25 -7.79
C ALA A 35 1.83 5.83 -7.25
N ALA A 36 2.89 5.90 -8.06
CA ALA A 36 4.26 6.14 -7.58
C ALA A 36 4.44 7.46 -6.85
N ASP A 37 3.95 8.59 -7.39
CA ASP A 37 4.08 9.90 -6.74
C ASP A 37 3.29 9.96 -5.44
N LEU A 38 2.06 9.48 -5.51
CA LEU A 38 1.14 9.49 -4.39
C LEU A 38 1.69 8.66 -3.22
N MET A 39 2.08 7.41 -3.49
CA MET A 39 2.62 6.54 -2.44
C MET A 39 3.95 7.06 -1.90
N THR A 40 4.80 7.65 -2.74
CA THR A 40 6.03 8.29 -2.28
C THR A 40 5.71 9.45 -1.33
N CYS A 41 4.80 10.35 -1.68
CA CYS A 41 4.42 11.45 -0.80
C CYS A 41 3.80 10.95 0.51
N LEU A 42 2.94 9.95 0.43
CA LEU A 42 2.26 9.38 1.59
C LEU A 42 3.25 8.78 2.58
N PHE A 43 4.10 7.87 2.14
CA PHE A 43 5.01 7.13 3.01
C PHE A 43 6.20 7.95 3.50
N PHE A 44 6.78 8.83 2.66
CA PHE A 44 7.99 9.57 3.01
C PHE A 44 7.72 10.91 3.68
N ASN A 45 6.48 11.42 3.66
CA ASN A 45 6.20 12.75 4.17
C ASN A 45 4.95 12.87 5.04
N HIS A 46 4.04 11.90 5.00
CA HIS A 46 2.73 12.07 5.61
C HIS A 46 2.42 11.03 6.68
N MET A 47 2.64 9.76 6.40
CA MET A 47 2.36 8.67 7.33
C MET A 47 3.41 8.57 8.46
N HIS A 48 2.94 8.20 9.64
CA HIS A 48 3.78 7.85 10.79
C HIS A 48 4.04 6.34 10.77
N VAL A 49 5.12 5.94 10.12
CA VAL A 49 5.59 4.56 10.03
C VAL A 49 7.11 4.51 10.22
N ASP A 50 7.61 3.48 10.91
CA ASP A 50 9.04 3.28 11.15
C ASP A 50 9.46 1.86 10.74
N PRO A 51 10.38 1.70 9.78
CA PRO A 51 10.86 0.38 9.37
C PRO A 51 11.57 -0.40 10.48
N LYS A 52 12.05 0.27 11.53
CA LYS A 52 12.66 -0.38 12.70
C LYS A 52 11.62 -0.99 13.63
N HIS A 53 10.39 -0.52 13.57
CA HIS A 53 9.26 -0.97 14.40
C HIS A 53 8.04 -1.27 13.51
N PRO A 54 8.13 -2.24 12.58
CA PRO A 54 7.07 -2.51 11.60
C PRO A 54 5.76 -2.99 12.25
N ASP A 55 5.85 -3.56 13.45
CA ASP A 55 4.72 -4.11 14.20
C ASP A 55 4.17 -3.14 15.25
N ASP A 56 4.61 -1.88 15.27
CA ASP A 56 4.10 -0.89 16.21
C ASP A 56 2.57 -0.80 16.10
N PRO A 57 1.83 -1.06 17.19
CA PRO A 57 0.37 -1.04 17.18
C PRO A 57 -0.22 0.36 16.97
N ASP A 58 0.56 1.41 17.19
CA ASP A 58 0.10 2.80 17.11
C ASP A 58 0.54 3.52 15.82
N ARG A 59 1.28 2.83 14.93
CA ARG A 59 1.63 3.38 13.61
C ARG A 59 0.40 3.52 12.71
N ASP A 60 0.47 4.42 11.75
CA ASP A 60 -0.51 4.50 10.67
C ASP A 60 -0.58 3.20 9.86
N ARG A 61 -1.75 2.94 9.26
CA ARG A 61 -2.02 1.75 8.46
C ARG A 61 -2.25 2.10 7.00
N PHE A 62 -1.76 1.25 6.11
CA PHE A 62 -1.97 1.41 4.69
C PHE A 62 -2.48 0.13 4.03
N VAL A 63 -3.60 0.23 3.33
CA VAL A 63 -4.18 -0.88 2.57
C VAL A 63 -4.13 -0.56 1.08
N LEU A 64 -3.32 -1.30 0.33
CA LEU A 64 -3.32 -1.24 -1.13
C LEU A 64 -4.52 -2.05 -1.65
N SER A 65 -5.69 -1.44 -1.78
CA SER A 65 -6.91 -2.14 -2.21
C SER A 65 -6.77 -2.70 -3.63
N LYS A 66 -6.22 -1.90 -4.57
CA LYS A 66 -5.78 -2.40 -5.89
C LYS A 66 -4.49 -3.23 -5.76
N GLY A 67 -4.59 -4.41 -5.16
CA GLY A 67 -3.45 -5.24 -4.80
C GLY A 67 -2.50 -5.58 -5.94
N HIS A 68 -2.96 -5.52 -7.18
CA HIS A 68 -2.12 -5.71 -8.38
C HIS A 68 -1.05 -4.61 -8.57
N ALA A 69 -1.19 -3.44 -7.91
CA ALA A 69 -0.16 -2.40 -7.87
C ALA A 69 0.96 -2.71 -6.84
N ALA A 70 1.07 -3.96 -6.39
CA ALA A 70 2.09 -4.44 -5.46
C ALA A 70 3.54 -4.02 -5.82
N PRO A 71 3.99 -3.97 -7.11
CA PRO A 71 5.33 -3.49 -7.43
C PRO A 71 5.63 -2.08 -6.90
N CYS A 72 4.65 -1.17 -6.92
CA CYS A 72 4.82 0.16 -6.33
C CYS A 72 4.97 0.07 -4.81
N TYR A 73 4.15 -0.73 -4.16
CA TYR A 73 4.19 -0.89 -2.71
C TYR A 73 5.54 -1.47 -2.25
N TYR A 74 6.01 -2.52 -2.90
CA TYR A 74 7.31 -3.13 -2.61
C TYR A 74 8.48 -2.17 -2.84
N ALA A 75 8.43 -1.38 -3.93
CA ALA A 75 9.45 -0.37 -4.19
C ALA A 75 9.50 0.68 -3.06
N VAL A 76 8.34 1.20 -2.64
CA VAL A 76 8.26 2.16 -1.52
C VAL A 76 8.76 1.53 -0.21
N LEU A 77 8.33 0.32 0.12
CA LEU A 77 8.77 -0.37 1.34
C LEU A 77 10.28 -0.63 1.35
N ALA A 78 10.87 -0.95 0.20
CA ALA A 78 12.32 -1.14 0.09
C ALA A 78 13.08 0.16 0.24
N GLU A 79 12.63 1.25 -0.39
CA GLU A 79 13.25 2.57 -0.27
C GLU A 79 13.13 3.15 1.15
N MET A 80 12.09 2.78 1.90
CA MET A 80 11.96 3.10 3.32
C MET A 80 12.83 2.21 4.22
N GLY A 81 13.25 1.03 3.77
CA GLY A 81 14.07 0.09 4.53
C GLY A 81 13.28 -0.99 5.28
N PHE A 82 12.00 -1.21 4.96
CA PHE A 82 11.24 -2.35 5.51
C PHE A 82 11.69 -3.69 4.93
N ILE A 83 12.14 -3.71 3.68
CA ILE A 83 12.63 -4.89 2.97
C ILE A 83 13.91 -4.55 2.20
N SER A 84 14.70 -5.57 1.86
CA SER A 84 15.89 -5.38 1.01
C SER A 84 15.49 -5.22 -0.46
N ARG A 85 16.16 -4.33 -1.18
CA ARG A 85 16.05 -4.22 -2.64
C ARG A 85 16.50 -5.49 -3.37
N ASP A 86 17.33 -6.32 -2.73
CA ASP A 86 17.76 -7.62 -3.27
C ASP A 86 16.59 -8.58 -3.54
N GLU A 87 15.46 -8.38 -2.83
CA GLU A 87 14.25 -9.18 -3.03
C GLU A 87 13.58 -8.92 -4.40
N PHE A 88 13.84 -7.78 -5.04
CA PHE A 88 13.24 -7.44 -6.34
C PHE A 88 13.55 -8.46 -7.45
N LYS A 89 14.73 -9.10 -7.41
CA LYS A 89 15.12 -10.14 -8.37
C LYS A 89 14.25 -11.39 -8.28
N ASN A 90 13.60 -11.60 -7.12
CA ASN A 90 12.77 -12.76 -6.85
C ASN A 90 11.25 -12.45 -7.00
N PHE A 91 10.89 -11.25 -7.45
CA PHE A 91 9.48 -10.85 -7.60
C PHE A 91 8.68 -11.87 -8.42
N ARG A 92 7.55 -12.33 -7.88
CA ARG A 92 6.65 -13.35 -8.45
C ARG A 92 7.27 -14.73 -8.66
N GLN A 93 8.42 -15.02 -8.06
CA GLN A 93 9.00 -16.35 -8.08
C GLN A 93 8.46 -17.22 -6.95
N LEU A 94 8.53 -18.54 -7.12
CA LEU A 94 8.16 -19.48 -6.08
C LEU A 94 9.02 -19.25 -4.82
N HIS A 95 8.40 -19.27 -3.66
CA HIS A 95 9.01 -19.00 -2.35
C HIS A 95 9.47 -17.56 -2.10
N SER A 96 9.34 -16.65 -3.06
CA SER A 96 9.61 -15.22 -2.81
C SER A 96 8.59 -14.63 -1.82
N ILE A 97 9.05 -13.68 -1.01
CA ILE A 97 8.13 -12.86 -0.18
C ILE A 97 7.36 -11.87 -1.05
N LEU A 98 7.91 -11.46 -2.21
CA LEU A 98 7.31 -10.49 -3.12
C LEU A 98 6.46 -11.20 -4.18
N GLN A 99 5.23 -11.49 -3.82
CA GLN A 99 4.24 -12.09 -4.71
C GLN A 99 3.53 -11.04 -5.58
N GLY A 100 2.71 -11.49 -6.54
CA GLY A 100 1.97 -10.60 -7.44
C GLY A 100 0.94 -9.70 -6.74
N HIS A 101 0.57 -10.04 -5.52
CA HIS A 101 -0.28 -9.27 -4.61
C HIS A 101 0.35 -9.23 -3.22
N PRO A 102 0.12 -8.17 -2.42
CA PRO A 102 0.72 -8.05 -1.09
C PRO A 102 0.23 -9.15 -0.15
N ASP A 103 1.16 -9.66 0.67
CA ASP A 103 0.86 -10.64 1.71
C ASP A 103 1.41 -10.13 3.05
N SER A 104 0.52 -9.76 3.96
CA SER A 104 0.87 -9.21 5.28
C SER A 104 1.59 -10.21 6.20
N LYS A 105 1.52 -11.51 5.90
CA LYS A 105 2.23 -12.55 6.66
C LYS A 105 3.68 -12.71 6.21
N LYS A 106 4.05 -12.17 5.04
CA LYS A 106 5.37 -12.37 4.44
C LYS A 106 6.18 -11.09 4.33
N VAL A 107 5.53 -9.95 4.14
CA VAL A 107 6.21 -8.70 3.83
C VAL A 107 6.06 -7.72 4.99
N PRO A 108 7.15 -7.38 5.71
CA PRO A 108 7.12 -6.35 6.74
C PRO A 108 6.59 -5.02 6.20
N GLY A 109 5.74 -4.36 6.97
CA GLY A 109 5.12 -3.09 6.58
C GLY A 109 3.84 -3.23 5.74
N VAL A 110 3.46 -4.44 5.31
CA VAL A 110 2.18 -4.70 4.64
C VAL A 110 1.11 -4.99 5.70
N ASP A 111 0.06 -4.18 5.76
CA ASP A 111 -1.01 -4.31 6.75
C ASP A 111 -2.09 -5.32 6.38
N ALA A 112 -2.35 -5.51 5.08
CA ALA A 112 -3.38 -6.42 4.60
C ALA A 112 -2.97 -7.15 3.33
N ALA A 113 -3.31 -8.43 3.25
CA ALA A 113 -3.28 -9.17 1.99
C ALA A 113 -4.46 -8.72 1.12
N THR A 114 -4.20 -8.32 -0.13
CA THR A 114 -5.21 -7.82 -1.07
C THR A 114 -5.02 -8.45 -2.45
N GLY A 115 -5.95 -8.19 -3.37
CA GLY A 115 -5.91 -8.74 -4.73
C GLY A 115 -7.30 -8.96 -5.32
N SER A 116 -8.26 -9.36 -4.50
CA SER A 116 -9.68 -9.33 -4.87
C SER A 116 -10.18 -7.90 -4.74
N LEU A 117 -10.54 -7.28 -5.88
CA LEU A 117 -10.93 -5.88 -5.91
C LEU A 117 -12.15 -5.59 -5.02
N GLY A 118 -12.16 -4.45 -4.39
CA GLY A 118 -13.18 -4.02 -3.44
C GLY A 118 -12.96 -4.49 -2.00
N GLN A 119 -12.27 -5.62 -1.79
CA GLN A 119 -12.09 -6.19 -0.45
C GLN A 119 -11.16 -5.37 0.44
N GLY A 120 -10.10 -4.79 -0.13
CA GLY A 120 -9.13 -3.99 0.63
C GLY A 120 -9.77 -2.77 1.31
N CYS A 121 -10.71 -2.12 0.64
CA CYS A 121 -11.45 -1.00 1.21
C CYS A 121 -12.22 -1.40 2.48
N SER A 122 -12.93 -2.54 2.46
CA SER A 122 -13.64 -3.05 3.63
C SER A 122 -12.70 -3.43 4.78
N ILE A 123 -11.52 -3.98 4.46
CA ILE A 123 -10.48 -4.25 5.46
C ILE A 123 -10.03 -2.94 6.12
N ALA A 124 -9.78 -1.89 5.33
CA ALA A 124 -9.41 -0.58 5.83
C ALA A 124 -10.49 0.03 6.75
N VAL A 125 -11.76 -0.11 6.38
CA VAL A 125 -12.90 0.28 7.24
C VAL A 125 -12.85 -0.47 8.58
N GLY A 126 -12.60 -1.78 8.56
CA GLY A 126 -12.45 -2.58 9.78
C GLY A 126 -11.29 -2.12 10.66
N MET A 127 -10.13 -1.77 10.04
CA MET A 127 -8.96 -1.24 10.75
C MET A 127 -9.28 0.12 11.41
N ALA A 128 -9.90 1.04 10.66
CA ALA A 128 -10.27 2.35 11.17
C ALA A 128 -11.32 2.27 12.30
N LEU A 129 -12.29 1.36 12.17
CA LEU A 129 -13.26 1.09 13.23
C LEU A 129 -12.57 0.52 14.48
N GLY A 130 -11.64 -0.42 14.29
CA GLY A 130 -10.84 -0.98 15.38
C GLY A 130 -9.99 0.07 16.09
N ALA A 131 -9.34 0.97 15.36
CA ALA A 131 -8.60 2.09 15.92
C ALA A 131 -9.51 3.00 16.76
N LYS A 132 -10.67 3.37 16.21
CA LYS A 132 -11.67 4.19 16.91
C LYS A 132 -12.16 3.55 18.21
N VAL A 133 -12.50 2.26 18.20
CA VAL A 133 -12.97 1.52 19.39
C VAL A 133 -11.88 1.43 20.46
N GLN A 134 -10.62 1.33 20.03
CA GLN A 134 -9.46 1.26 20.93
C GLN A 134 -8.94 2.65 21.34
N HIS A 135 -9.58 3.74 20.91
CA HIS A 135 -9.15 5.12 21.15
C HIS A 135 -7.71 5.40 20.71
N LYS A 136 -7.31 4.87 19.56
CA LYS A 136 -5.99 5.09 18.95
C LYS A 136 -6.05 6.25 17.97
N ASP A 137 -4.98 7.05 17.94
CA ASP A 137 -4.82 8.20 17.04
C ASP A 137 -4.24 7.82 15.67
N CYS A 138 -3.92 6.54 15.44
CA CYS A 138 -3.39 6.08 14.16
C CYS A 138 -4.43 6.25 13.03
N LYS A 139 -3.95 6.73 11.90
CA LYS A 139 -4.76 6.93 10.69
C LYS A 139 -4.72 5.72 9.79
N VAL A 140 -5.79 5.51 9.05
CA VAL A 140 -5.86 4.44 8.04
C VAL A 140 -5.98 5.07 6.67
N TYR A 141 -5.14 4.60 5.74
CA TYR A 141 -5.13 5.03 4.35
C TYR A 141 -5.42 3.84 3.46
N THR A 142 -6.20 4.02 2.42
CA THR A 142 -6.40 2.99 1.40
C THR A 142 -6.34 3.57 0.00
N LEU A 143 -5.64 2.87 -0.90
CA LEU A 143 -5.50 3.27 -2.30
C LEU A 143 -6.32 2.33 -3.18
N LEU A 144 -7.25 2.93 -3.90
CA LEU A 144 -8.19 2.27 -4.81
C LEU A 144 -7.73 2.37 -6.27
N GLY A 145 -8.26 1.49 -7.11
CA GLY A 145 -8.20 1.63 -8.57
C GLY A 145 -9.48 2.22 -9.13
N ASP A 146 -9.39 2.86 -10.29
CA ASP A 146 -10.54 3.43 -11.00
C ASP A 146 -11.59 2.37 -11.34
N GLY A 147 -11.19 1.28 -11.97
CA GLY A 147 -12.06 0.15 -12.25
C GLY A 147 -12.58 -0.55 -10.99
N GLU A 148 -11.77 -0.60 -9.94
CA GLU A 148 -12.17 -1.13 -8.63
C GLU A 148 -13.33 -0.36 -8.02
N CYS A 149 -13.41 0.95 -8.26
CA CYS A 149 -14.53 1.78 -7.78
C CYS A 149 -15.91 1.43 -8.40
N GLN A 150 -15.95 0.53 -9.37
CA GLN A 150 -17.21 -0.02 -9.91
C GLN A 150 -17.74 -1.20 -9.07
N GLU A 151 -16.94 -1.74 -8.16
CA GLU A 151 -17.39 -2.77 -7.24
C GLU A 151 -18.39 -2.22 -6.21
N GLY A 152 -19.53 -2.87 -6.04
CA GLY A 152 -20.56 -2.47 -5.07
C GLY A 152 -20.01 -2.38 -3.64
N GLN A 153 -19.08 -3.27 -3.30
CA GLN A 153 -18.42 -3.30 -1.99
C GLN A 153 -17.66 -2.02 -1.65
N ILE A 154 -17.14 -1.29 -2.63
CA ILE A 154 -16.50 0.01 -2.40
C ILE A 154 -17.53 1.01 -1.87
N TRP A 155 -18.69 1.08 -2.48
CA TRP A 155 -19.77 2.00 -2.05
C TRP A 155 -20.36 1.61 -0.70
N GLU A 156 -20.51 0.32 -0.43
CA GLU A 156 -20.90 -0.20 0.89
C GLU A 156 -19.87 0.19 1.97
N SER A 157 -18.56 0.10 1.64
CA SER A 157 -17.48 0.54 2.52
C SER A 157 -17.54 2.03 2.80
N PHE A 158 -17.80 2.86 1.79
CA PHE A 158 -17.96 4.32 1.94
C PHE A 158 -19.13 4.66 2.85
N MET A 159 -20.27 3.99 2.65
CA MET A 159 -21.44 4.18 3.50
C MET A 159 -21.15 3.81 4.95
N ALA A 160 -20.47 2.69 5.19
CA ALA A 160 -20.07 2.27 6.53
C ALA A 160 -19.08 3.24 7.17
N ALA A 161 -18.05 3.67 6.44
CA ALA A 161 -17.06 4.63 6.93
C ALA A 161 -17.71 5.96 7.34
N ALA A 162 -18.63 6.47 6.51
CA ALA A 162 -19.39 7.68 6.81
C ALA A 162 -20.31 7.51 8.02
N HIS A 163 -21.05 6.40 8.08
CA HIS A 163 -21.98 6.10 9.17
C HIS A 163 -21.29 6.06 10.53
N TYR A 164 -20.12 5.42 10.58
CA TYR A 164 -19.34 5.30 11.82
C TYR A 164 -18.39 6.48 12.05
N HIS A 165 -18.38 7.50 11.20
CA HIS A 165 -17.49 8.68 11.30
C HIS A 165 -16.03 8.25 11.50
N LEU A 166 -15.50 7.43 10.61
CA LEU A 166 -14.16 6.88 10.69
C LEU A 166 -13.11 7.86 10.15
N ASP A 167 -11.93 7.92 10.78
CA ASP A 167 -10.76 8.62 10.26
C ASP A 167 -10.06 7.70 9.24
N LEU A 168 -10.62 7.64 8.05
CA LEU A 168 -10.17 6.81 6.92
C LEU A 168 -9.97 7.67 5.69
N SER A 169 -8.73 7.73 5.21
CA SER A 169 -8.39 8.41 3.96
C SER A 169 -8.50 7.46 2.77
N LEU A 170 -9.46 7.75 1.91
CA LEU A 170 -9.70 7.03 0.66
C LEU A 170 -9.03 7.79 -0.49
N ILE A 171 -8.15 7.12 -1.22
CA ILE A 171 -7.35 7.71 -2.29
C ILE A 171 -7.59 6.91 -3.57
N HIS A 172 -7.79 7.66 -4.65
CA HIS A 172 -8.09 7.09 -5.96
C HIS A 172 -7.19 7.73 -7.03
#